data_7045895f51f379886143669625c5c1ae
#
_entry.id   7045895f51f379886143669625c5c1ae
#
_cell.length_a   1.000
_cell.length_b   1.000
_cell.length_c   1.000
_cell.angle_alpha   90.00
_cell.angle_beta   90.00
_cell.angle_gamma   90.00
#
_symmetry.space_group_name_H-M   'P 1'
#
loop_
_entity.id
_entity.type
_entity.pdbx_description
1 polymer ?
#
loop_
_entity_poly.entity_id
_entity_poly.type
_entity_poly.pdbx_seq_one_letter_code
_entity_poly.pdbx_strand_id
1 'polypeptide(L)'
;KELQKILGPERVKVIRDNITYKTSEVIINGIKVDIAAAREEIYPIPGENPIVSSSTIKKDLIRRDFNINAMAIELKDNRLIDLFSGSDAIENMKIDFLHESSVLEDPTRIIRASRYSAKLDFHLSNRAVKQIKDTINLWPWNWHIGDNTNLAPSALSIRLKMELELLLESKYWKNALRNLQAIGGLRIVDSKLQNDQKLIEKIFNAKKSNIDPLIALVYESKSPSYLARRLHLNQQQKEIIEGACRLNEYLKNIETDNLYKDWSPSKWTNTLEEINANESSFMLEICRGNPLKEYLKYWIFSWKHIKSPINGNDLIARGWSPGPEIGIEIKRQRMKLIDEKSSF
;
A
#
# COMPACT_ATOMS: atom_id res chain seq x y z
N LYS A 1 -1.38 29.12 -20.85
CA LYS A 1 -1.95 30.14 -21.78
C LYS A 1 -0.89 31.02 -22.44
N GLU A 2 0.06 31.60 -21.69
CA GLU A 2 1.13 32.42 -22.27
C GLU A 2 2.04 31.62 -23.20
N LEU A 3 2.45 30.42 -22.82
CA LEU A 3 3.22 29.50 -23.68
C LEU A 3 2.51 29.17 -24.98
N GLN A 4 1.19 28.99 -24.95
CA GLN A 4 0.40 28.78 -26.15
C GLN A 4 0.33 30.02 -27.06
N LYS A 5 0.36 31.23 -26.45
CA LYS A 5 0.44 32.49 -27.25
C LYS A 5 1.80 32.65 -27.90
N ILE A 6 2.87 32.24 -27.25
CA ILE A 6 4.26 32.43 -27.76
C ILE A 6 4.62 31.32 -28.76
N LEU A 7 4.29 30.06 -28.50
CA LEU A 7 4.74 28.90 -29.27
C LEU A 7 3.70 28.38 -30.25
N GLY A 8 2.43 28.84 -30.16
CA GLY A 8 1.30 28.33 -30.91
C GLY A 8 0.53 27.23 -30.16
N PRO A 9 -0.79 27.23 -30.22
CA PRO A 9 -1.64 26.25 -29.53
C PRO A 9 -1.44 24.83 -30.04
N GLU A 10 -1.00 24.63 -31.26
CA GLU A 10 -0.69 23.34 -31.86
C GLU A 10 0.57 22.69 -31.30
N ARG A 11 1.50 23.49 -30.74
CA ARG A 11 2.78 23.02 -30.15
C ARG A 11 2.71 22.78 -28.66
N VAL A 12 1.69 23.34 -27.97
CA VAL A 12 1.57 23.29 -26.50
C VAL A 12 0.22 22.72 -26.10
N LYS A 13 0.23 21.50 -25.59
CA LYS A 13 -0.95 20.83 -25.02
C LYS A 13 -0.86 20.83 -23.50
N VAL A 14 -1.81 21.44 -22.82
CA VAL A 14 -1.93 21.36 -21.34
C VAL A 14 -2.57 20.03 -20.97
N ILE A 15 -1.89 19.24 -20.15
CA ILE A 15 -2.38 17.94 -19.64
C ILE A 15 -3.09 18.16 -18.31
N ARG A 16 -2.44 18.88 -17.41
CA ARG A 16 -2.97 19.15 -16.06
C ARG A 16 -2.52 20.53 -15.59
N ASP A 17 -3.42 21.24 -14.94
CA ASP A 17 -3.13 22.52 -14.32
C ASP A 17 -3.62 22.53 -12.87
N ASN A 18 -2.74 22.90 -11.93
CA ASN A 18 -3.07 22.97 -10.52
C ASN A 18 -2.83 24.41 -10.02
N ILE A 19 -3.91 25.17 -9.90
CA ILE A 19 -3.88 26.58 -9.52
C ILE A 19 -3.37 26.75 -8.08
N THR A 20 -3.75 25.87 -7.18
CA THR A 20 -3.38 25.94 -5.75
C THR A 20 -1.87 25.82 -5.56
N TYR A 21 -1.25 24.86 -6.23
CA TYR A 21 0.20 24.63 -6.13
C TYR A 21 0.99 25.35 -7.22
N LYS A 22 0.30 26.09 -8.11
CA LYS A 22 0.90 26.80 -9.26
C LYS A 22 1.81 25.90 -10.09
N THR A 23 1.30 24.69 -10.42
CA THR A 23 2.02 23.70 -11.24
C THR A 23 1.21 23.35 -12.46
N SER A 24 1.86 23.21 -13.61
CA SER A 24 1.24 22.80 -14.87
C SER A 24 2.06 21.71 -15.53
N GLU A 25 1.39 20.63 -15.94
CA GLU A 25 1.95 19.59 -16.78
C GLU A 25 1.56 19.86 -18.23
N VAL A 26 2.54 20.03 -19.10
CA VAL A 26 2.33 20.38 -20.51
C VAL A 26 3.13 19.45 -21.42
N ILE A 27 2.67 19.30 -22.65
CA ILE A 27 3.45 18.71 -23.74
C ILE A 27 3.83 19.86 -24.68
N ILE A 28 5.14 20.04 -24.91
CA ILE A 28 5.69 21.03 -25.85
C ILE A 28 6.45 20.27 -26.93
N ASN A 29 6.01 20.39 -28.19
CA ASN A 29 6.60 19.68 -29.33
C ASN A 29 6.77 18.15 -29.07
N GLY A 30 5.81 17.52 -28.42
CA GLY A 30 5.85 16.09 -28.07
C GLY A 30 6.62 15.74 -26.80
N ILE A 31 7.31 16.70 -26.17
CA ILE A 31 8.07 16.51 -24.93
C ILE A 31 7.20 16.90 -23.73
N LYS A 32 7.10 16.02 -22.75
CA LYS A 32 6.40 16.29 -21.49
C LYS A 32 7.27 17.18 -20.61
N VAL A 33 6.69 18.29 -20.13
CA VAL A 33 7.36 19.28 -19.29
C VAL A 33 6.46 19.61 -18.09
N ASP A 34 7.02 19.54 -16.89
CA ASP A 34 6.39 20.02 -15.66
C ASP A 34 6.88 21.42 -15.35
N ILE A 35 5.96 22.38 -15.25
CA ILE A 35 6.23 23.76 -14.93
C ILE A 35 5.66 24.06 -13.56
N ALA A 36 6.50 24.58 -12.67
CA ALA A 36 6.11 24.93 -11.30
C ALA A 36 6.64 26.31 -10.92
N ALA A 37 5.84 27.11 -10.21
CA ALA A 37 6.34 28.31 -9.57
C ALA A 37 7.21 27.93 -8.36
N ALA A 38 8.31 28.65 -8.18
CA ALA A 38 9.10 28.54 -6.96
C ALA A 38 8.24 28.91 -5.74
N ARG A 39 8.28 28.08 -4.70
CA ARG A 39 7.42 28.21 -3.54
C ARG A 39 8.15 27.87 -2.24
N GLU A 40 7.62 28.34 -1.15
CA GLU A 40 7.96 27.89 0.20
C GLU A 40 6.81 27.09 0.81
N GLU A 41 7.15 26.25 1.75
CA GLU A 41 6.21 25.41 2.50
C GLU A 41 6.46 25.62 3.99
N ILE A 42 5.40 25.89 4.74
CA ILE A 42 5.43 26.02 6.19
C ILE A 42 4.53 24.95 6.77
N TYR A 43 5.04 24.17 7.70
CA TYR A 43 4.33 23.10 8.39
C TYR A 43 3.93 23.57 9.80
N PRO A 44 2.72 24.10 10.00
CA PRO A 44 2.25 24.51 11.33
C PRO A 44 2.17 23.34 12.31
N ILE A 45 1.83 22.17 11.78
CA ILE A 45 1.74 20.91 12.52
C ILE A 45 2.58 19.86 11.78
N PRO A 46 3.51 19.17 12.47
CA PRO A 46 4.28 18.08 11.88
C PRO A 46 3.38 17.03 11.22
N GLY A 47 3.72 16.62 9.99
CA GLY A 47 2.97 15.62 9.23
C GLY A 47 1.67 16.11 8.59
N GLU A 48 1.20 17.35 8.85
CA GLU A 48 0.04 17.94 8.18
C GLU A 48 0.41 18.45 6.77
N ASN A 49 -0.58 18.88 6.02
CA ASN A 49 -0.34 19.54 4.74
C ASN A 49 0.30 20.92 4.98
N PRO A 50 1.33 21.28 4.22
CA PRO A 50 1.95 22.57 4.36
C PRO A 50 1.06 23.71 3.86
N ILE A 51 1.24 24.89 4.45
CA ILE A 51 0.79 26.16 3.88
C ILE A 51 1.80 26.54 2.81
N VAL A 52 1.32 26.79 1.58
CA VAL A 52 2.15 27.04 0.40
C VAL A 52 2.05 28.50 -0.01
N SER A 53 3.18 29.17 -0.23
CA SER A 53 3.25 30.52 -0.80
C SER A 53 4.34 30.63 -1.87
N SER A 54 4.17 31.59 -2.79
CA SER A 54 5.21 31.87 -3.82
C SER A 54 6.46 32.40 -3.16
N SER A 55 7.64 31.96 -3.63
CA SER A 55 8.90 32.32 -3.01
C SER A 55 10.08 32.31 -3.99
N THR A 56 11.30 32.37 -3.47
CA THR A 56 12.55 32.34 -4.24
C THR A 56 12.99 30.93 -4.54
N ILE A 57 13.85 30.76 -5.54
CA ILE A 57 14.46 29.45 -5.87
C ILE A 57 15.20 28.84 -4.65
N LYS A 58 15.86 29.64 -3.83
CA LYS A 58 16.53 29.17 -2.62
C LYS A 58 15.55 28.50 -1.66
N LYS A 59 14.39 29.11 -1.42
CA LYS A 59 13.35 28.56 -0.54
C LYS A 59 12.66 27.35 -1.17
N ASP A 60 12.52 27.31 -2.50
CA ASP A 60 12.00 26.14 -3.21
C ASP A 60 12.96 24.94 -3.11
N LEU A 61 14.25 25.16 -3.16
CA LEU A 61 15.22 24.09 -3.04
C LEU A 61 15.31 23.55 -1.60
N ILE A 62 15.30 24.40 -0.57
CA ILE A 62 15.44 23.94 0.84
C ILE A 62 14.23 23.15 1.37
N ARG A 63 13.02 23.36 0.84
CA ARG A 63 11.82 22.61 1.24
C ARG A 63 11.81 21.17 0.72
N ARG A 64 12.68 20.82 -0.23
CA ARG A 64 12.76 19.48 -0.84
C ARG A 64 13.23 18.44 0.18
N ASP A 65 13.22 17.19 -0.20
CA ASP A 65 13.58 16.10 0.69
C ASP A 65 15.10 15.94 0.90
N PHE A 66 15.87 15.88 -0.20
CA PHE A 66 17.28 15.52 -0.15
C PHE A 66 18.17 16.51 -0.91
N ASN A 67 19.42 16.62 -0.45
CA ASN A 67 20.46 17.39 -1.10
C ASN A 67 20.65 17.04 -2.58
N ILE A 68 20.65 15.74 -2.93
CA ILE A 68 20.73 15.24 -4.30
C ILE A 68 19.57 15.65 -5.21
N ASN A 69 18.46 16.10 -4.63
CA ASN A 69 17.25 16.55 -5.33
C ASN A 69 17.06 18.08 -5.28
N ALA A 70 18.01 18.80 -4.66
CA ALA A 70 17.90 20.23 -4.38
C ALA A 70 18.87 21.07 -5.22
N MET A 71 19.06 20.69 -6.46
CA MET A 71 19.83 21.43 -7.47
C MET A 71 18.92 21.95 -8.58
N ALA A 72 19.31 23.02 -9.23
CA ALA A 72 18.64 23.58 -10.40
C ALA A 72 19.65 24.11 -11.43
N ILE A 73 19.23 24.24 -12.68
CA ILE A 73 20.01 24.89 -13.74
C ILE A 73 19.27 26.18 -14.14
N GLU A 74 19.94 27.30 -14.10
CA GLU A 74 19.42 28.54 -14.63
C GLU A 74 19.50 28.51 -16.17
N LEU A 75 18.35 28.55 -16.84
CA LEU A 75 18.28 28.36 -18.30
C LEU A 75 18.91 29.51 -19.11
N LYS A 76 19.13 30.68 -18.50
CA LYS A 76 19.68 31.84 -19.17
C LYS A 76 21.13 31.64 -19.58
N ASP A 77 21.93 31.06 -18.70
CA ASP A 77 23.39 30.92 -18.84
C ASP A 77 23.88 29.49 -18.55
N ASN A 78 22.96 28.55 -18.38
CA ASN A 78 23.22 27.15 -18.02
C ASN A 78 23.99 26.98 -16.70
N ARG A 79 23.87 27.95 -15.79
CA ARG A 79 24.57 27.94 -14.51
C ARG A 79 23.89 26.96 -13.53
N LEU A 80 24.70 26.09 -12.94
CA LEU A 80 24.25 25.22 -11.85
C LEU A 80 24.01 26.03 -10.57
N ILE A 81 22.85 25.86 -9.97
CA ILE A 81 22.47 26.35 -8.65
C ILE A 81 22.49 25.15 -7.71
N ASP A 82 23.53 24.98 -6.94
CA ASP A 82 23.74 23.93 -5.95
C ASP A 82 24.06 24.56 -4.59
N LEU A 83 23.01 24.86 -3.84
CA LEU A 83 23.11 25.55 -2.54
C LEU A 83 23.32 24.57 -1.36
N PHE A 84 23.20 23.28 -1.60
CA PHE A 84 23.18 22.26 -0.56
C PHE A 84 24.14 21.11 -0.85
N SER A 85 25.18 21.35 -1.65
CA SER A 85 26.21 20.38 -2.03
C SER A 85 25.64 19.08 -2.60
N GLY A 86 24.64 19.20 -3.47
CA GLY A 86 24.03 18.05 -4.13
C GLY A 86 25.00 17.32 -5.06
N SER A 87 25.89 18.06 -5.75
CA SER A 87 26.95 17.49 -6.59
C SER A 87 27.92 16.64 -5.77
N ASP A 88 28.44 17.19 -4.67
CA ASP A 88 29.33 16.46 -3.76
C ASP A 88 28.64 15.23 -3.17
N ALA A 89 27.34 15.36 -2.86
CA ALA A 89 26.54 14.26 -2.33
C ALA A 89 26.38 13.11 -3.33
N ILE A 90 26.23 13.43 -4.62
CA ILE A 90 26.17 12.44 -5.71
C ILE A 90 27.54 11.76 -5.86
N GLU A 91 28.63 12.51 -5.91
CA GLU A 91 29.98 11.98 -6.02
C GLU A 91 30.34 11.03 -4.87
N ASN A 92 29.91 11.39 -3.65
CA ASN A 92 30.14 10.59 -2.45
C ASN A 92 29.06 9.53 -2.20
N MET A 93 28.11 9.34 -3.13
CA MET A 93 26.99 8.38 -3.02
C MET A 93 26.24 8.50 -1.69
N LYS A 94 25.96 9.75 -1.26
CA LYS A 94 25.45 10.05 0.09
C LYS A 94 24.17 10.90 0.04
N ILE A 95 23.13 10.45 0.73
CA ILE A 95 21.85 11.15 0.88
C ILE A 95 21.78 11.83 2.23
N ASP A 96 21.41 13.09 2.24
CA ASP A 96 21.15 13.84 3.46
C ASP A 96 19.91 14.72 3.32
N PHE A 97 19.24 15.01 4.44
CA PHE A 97 18.13 15.96 4.48
C PHE A 97 18.64 17.39 4.48
N LEU A 98 17.84 18.31 3.96
CA LEU A 98 18.25 19.70 3.74
C LEU A 98 18.29 20.53 5.02
N HIS A 99 17.44 20.24 6.01
CA HIS A 99 17.38 20.95 7.29
C HIS A 99 16.99 20.03 8.44
N GLU A 100 17.19 20.48 9.66
CA GLU A 100 17.04 19.67 10.87
C GLU A 100 15.61 19.19 11.14
N SER A 101 14.59 19.95 10.75
CA SER A 101 13.18 19.61 10.94
C SER A 101 12.59 18.78 9.78
N SER A 102 13.39 18.48 8.75
CA SER A 102 12.91 17.92 7.48
C SER A 102 12.08 16.65 7.66
N VAL A 103 12.53 15.71 8.47
CA VAL A 103 11.83 14.44 8.72
C VAL A 103 10.62 14.63 9.64
N LEU A 104 10.72 15.55 10.61
CA LEU A 104 9.60 15.85 11.51
C LEU A 104 8.45 16.52 10.77
N GLU A 105 8.75 17.46 9.86
CA GLU A 105 7.75 18.12 9.01
C GLU A 105 7.00 17.13 8.11
N ASP A 106 7.73 16.21 7.50
CA ASP A 106 7.13 15.14 6.71
C ASP A 106 7.78 13.77 6.99
N PRO A 107 7.22 12.99 7.92
CA PRO A 107 7.75 11.67 8.27
C PRO A 107 7.77 10.66 7.11
N THR A 108 7.03 10.90 6.02
CA THR A 108 7.08 10.02 4.84
C THR A 108 8.44 10.08 4.14
N ARG A 109 9.23 11.12 4.41
CA ARG A 109 10.61 11.22 3.94
C ARG A 109 11.49 10.05 4.42
N ILE A 110 11.11 9.36 5.50
CA ILE A 110 11.78 8.12 5.96
C ILE A 110 11.64 7.02 4.90
N ILE A 111 10.43 6.81 4.36
CA ILE A 111 10.19 5.80 3.31
C ILE A 111 10.87 6.22 2.01
N ARG A 112 10.79 7.52 1.67
CA ARG A 112 11.46 8.10 0.50
C ARG A 112 12.98 7.91 0.58
N ALA A 113 13.60 8.17 1.73
CA ALA A 113 15.04 7.98 1.96
C ALA A 113 15.48 6.53 1.67
N SER A 114 14.72 5.56 2.19
CA SER A 114 15.00 4.14 1.94
C SER A 114 14.83 3.76 0.47
N ARG A 115 13.82 4.32 -0.21
CA ARG A 115 13.56 4.10 -1.63
C ARG A 115 14.65 4.70 -2.52
N TYR A 116 15.06 5.95 -2.26
CA TYR A 116 16.15 6.59 -3.01
C TYR A 116 17.49 5.92 -2.75
N SER A 117 17.81 5.58 -1.51
CA SER A 117 19.00 4.80 -1.15
C SER A 117 19.09 3.49 -1.93
N ALA A 118 18.00 2.73 -1.99
CA ALA A 118 17.97 1.49 -2.75
C ALA A 118 18.02 1.67 -4.28
N LYS A 119 17.41 2.75 -4.80
CA LYS A 119 17.38 3.04 -6.24
C LYS A 119 18.74 3.47 -6.77
N LEU A 120 19.46 4.29 -6.00
CA LEU A 120 20.73 4.91 -6.40
C LEU A 120 21.96 4.11 -5.89
N ASP A 121 21.72 3.15 -5.00
CA ASP A 121 22.77 2.46 -4.25
C ASP A 121 23.61 3.44 -3.39
N PHE A 122 22.94 4.43 -2.82
CA PHE A 122 23.54 5.46 -1.98
C PHE A 122 23.23 5.17 -0.51
N HIS A 123 24.13 5.59 0.38
CA HIS A 123 23.92 5.47 1.82
C HIS A 123 23.38 6.77 2.45
N LEU A 124 22.66 6.63 3.53
CA LEU A 124 22.20 7.78 4.31
C LEU A 124 23.35 8.32 5.18
N SER A 125 23.43 9.65 5.32
CA SER A 125 24.37 10.25 6.25
C SER A 125 24.04 9.89 7.71
N ASN A 126 25.03 9.97 8.59
CA ASN A 126 24.81 9.78 10.03
C ASN A 126 23.80 10.80 10.58
N ARG A 127 23.80 12.04 10.04
CA ARG A 127 22.84 13.09 10.39
C ARG A 127 21.42 12.70 9.96
N ALA A 128 21.26 12.21 8.73
CA ALA A 128 19.97 11.73 8.24
C ALA A 128 19.43 10.56 9.09
N VAL A 129 20.26 9.57 9.40
CA VAL A 129 19.88 8.45 10.28
C VAL A 129 19.48 8.92 11.67
N LYS A 130 20.20 9.92 12.23
CA LYS A 130 19.84 10.50 13.53
C LYS A 130 18.48 11.19 13.47
N GLN A 131 18.21 12.05 12.48
CA GLN A 131 16.91 12.72 12.31
C GLN A 131 15.75 11.71 12.21
N ILE A 132 15.96 10.63 11.45
CA ILE A 132 14.97 9.56 11.34
C ILE A 132 14.67 8.93 12.71
N LYS A 133 15.72 8.56 13.46
CA LYS A 133 15.55 7.95 14.79
C LYS A 133 14.86 8.90 15.77
N ASP A 134 15.25 10.16 15.78
CA ASP A 134 14.68 11.18 16.64
C ASP A 134 13.18 11.37 16.33
N THR A 135 12.81 11.47 15.06
CA THR A 135 11.40 11.56 14.64
C THR A 135 10.59 10.31 15.01
N ILE A 136 11.14 9.11 14.81
CA ILE A 136 10.47 7.85 15.17
C ILE A 136 10.19 7.79 16.68
N ASN A 137 11.08 8.34 17.50
CA ASN A 137 10.93 8.29 18.94
C ASN A 137 9.99 9.36 19.52
N LEU A 138 9.68 10.41 18.75
CA LEU A 138 8.82 11.50 19.19
C LEU A 138 7.32 11.16 19.17
N TRP A 139 6.89 10.27 18.29
CA TRP A 139 5.47 10.07 18.03
C TRP A 139 4.99 8.69 18.45
N PRO A 140 3.74 8.60 18.98
CA PRO A 140 3.04 7.34 19.15
C PRO A 140 2.49 6.88 17.79
N TRP A 141 3.23 6.05 17.08
CA TRP A 141 2.90 5.62 15.72
C TRP A 141 1.70 4.68 15.57
N ASN A 142 1.05 4.31 16.66
CA ASN A 142 -0.20 3.54 16.70
C ASN A 142 -1.45 4.42 16.86
N TRP A 143 -1.37 5.69 16.48
CA TRP A 143 -2.47 6.65 16.54
C TRP A 143 -3.68 6.26 15.68
N HIS A 144 -4.89 6.67 16.12
CA HIS A 144 -6.15 6.52 15.39
C HIS A 144 -6.55 7.84 14.73
N ILE A 145 -7.19 7.78 13.55
CA ILE A 145 -7.76 8.97 12.92
C ILE A 145 -8.82 9.54 13.86
N GLY A 146 -8.69 10.83 14.19
CA GLY A 146 -9.59 11.52 15.13
C GLY A 146 -9.26 11.28 16.60
N ASP A 147 -8.13 10.67 16.92
CA ASP A 147 -7.64 10.55 18.28
C ASP A 147 -7.16 11.92 18.79
N ASN A 148 -7.89 12.47 19.77
CA ASN A 148 -7.58 13.78 20.36
C ASN A 148 -6.31 13.77 21.23
N THR A 149 -5.82 12.62 21.62
CA THR A 149 -4.62 12.44 22.45
C THR A 149 -3.37 12.26 21.61
N ASN A 150 -3.52 12.02 20.31
CA ASN A 150 -2.44 11.70 19.38
C ASN A 150 -2.39 12.69 18.23
N LEU A 151 -1.27 13.41 18.14
CA LEU A 151 -1.11 14.56 17.25
C LEU A 151 -0.82 14.20 15.77
N ALA A 152 -0.83 12.91 15.40
CA ALA A 152 -0.55 12.54 14.02
C ALA A 152 -1.71 12.92 13.08
N PRO A 153 -1.51 13.80 12.09
CA PRO A 153 -2.57 14.33 11.25
C PRO A 153 -3.06 13.32 10.21
N SER A 154 -4.33 13.44 9.82
CA SER A 154 -4.96 12.56 8.82
C SER A 154 -4.27 12.60 7.45
N ALA A 155 -3.74 13.76 7.07
CA ALA A 155 -2.99 13.93 5.83
C ALA A 155 -1.75 13.02 5.72
N LEU A 156 -1.13 12.68 6.85
CA LEU A 156 0.01 11.78 6.90
C LEU A 156 -0.34 10.38 6.40
N SER A 157 -1.54 9.88 6.71
CA SER A 157 -1.98 8.53 6.30
C SER A 157 -1.98 8.34 4.80
N ILE A 158 -2.51 9.31 4.06
CA ILE A 158 -2.60 9.25 2.59
C ILE A 158 -1.18 9.24 2.00
N ARG A 159 -0.29 10.10 2.50
CA ARG A 159 1.09 10.16 2.03
C ARG A 159 1.88 8.90 2.39
N LEU A 160 1.68 8.33 3.59
CA LEU A 160 2.28 7.04 3.97
C LEU A 160 1.88 5.92 3.01
N LYS A 161 0.58 5.83 2.69
CA LYS A 161 0.08 4.86 1.71
C LYS A 161 0.78 5.04 0.37
N MET A 162 0.79 6.27 -0.18
CA MET A 162 1.40 6.55 -1.48
C MET A 162 2.89 6.17 -1.53
N GLU A 163 3.67 6.50 -0.49
CA GLU A 163 5.09 6.18 -0.47
C GLU A 163 5.36 4.68 -0.26
N LEU A 164 4.49 3.97 0.47
CA LEU A 164 4.54 2.51 0.56
C LEU A 164 4.24 1.84 -0.78
N GLU A 165 3.22 2.29 -1.50
CA GLU A 165 2.90 1.82 -2.85
C GLU A 165 4.10 2.01 -3.79
N LEU A 166 4.65 3.24 -3.85
CA LEU A 166 5.83 3.55 -4.66
C LEU A 166 7.06 2.71 -4.27
N LEU A 167 7.25 2.41 -3.00
CA LEU A 167 8.33 1.54 -2.53
C LEU A 167 8.11 0.11 -3.02
N LEU A 168 6.93 -0.44 -2.80
CA LEU A 168 6.60 -1.83 -3.09
C LEU A 168 6.52 -2.12 -4.59
N GLU A 169 6.13 -1.16 -5.42
CA GLU A 169 6.08 -1.27 -6.88
C GLU A 169 7.46 -1.14 -7.54
N SER A 170 8.41 -0.51 -6.87
CA SER A 170 9.76 -0.31 -7.39
C SER A 170 10.46 -1.62 -7.70
N LYS A 171 11.25 -1.67 -8.77
CA LYS A 171 12.14 -2.82 -9.04
C LYS A 171 13.18 -3.06 -7.93
N TYR A 172 13.47 -2.05 -7.11
CA TYR A 172 14.41 -2.11 -5.99
C TYR A 172 13.73 -2.37 -4.63
N TRP A 173 12.45 -2.72 -4.62
CA TRP A 173 11.63 -2.81 -3.42
C TRP A 173 12.23 -3.67 -2.29
N LYS A 174 12.92 -4.77 -2.63
CA LYS A 174 13.55 -5.65 -1.61
C LYS A 174 14.61 -4.89 -0.82
N ASN A 175 15.49 -4.18 -1.52
CA ASN A 175 16.54 -3.39 -0.89
C ASN A 175 15.95 -2.18 -0.17
N ALA A 176 14.95 -1.52 -0.75
CA ALA A 176 14.25 -0.40 -0.11
C ALA A 176 13.57 -0.83 1.20
N LEU A 177 12.89 -1.97 1.22
CA LEU A 177 12.26 -2.50 2.44
C LEU A 177 13.30 -2.92 3.49
N ARG A 178 14.41 -3.54 3.05
CA ARG A 178 15.55 -3.88 3.94
C ARG A 178 16.19 -2.62 4.56
N ASN A 179 16.44 -1.60 3.75
CA ASN A 179 16.97 -0.32 4.23
C ASN A 179 16.01 0.33 5.21
N LEU A 180 14.69 0.30 4.92
CA LEU A 180 13.65 0.84 5.80
C LEU A 180 13.61 0.13 7.16
N GLN A 181 13.73 -1.20 7.18
CA GLN A 181 13.86 -1.97 8.42
C GLN A 181 15.15 -1.64 9.18
N ALA A 182 16.29 -1.55 8.48
CA ALA A 182 17.59 -1.30 9.10
C ALA A 182 17.64 0.03 9.88
N ILE A 183 16.95 1.07 9.38
CA ILE A 183 16.86 2.37 10.06
C ILE A 183 15.71 2.48 11.08
N GLY A 184 14.96 1.42 11.30
CA GLY A 184 13.80 1.42 12.20
C GLY A 184 12.53 2.04 11.58
N GLY A 185 12.54 2.32 10.29
CA GLY A 185 11.53 3.15 9.62
C GLY A 185 10.14 2.51 9.51
N LEU A 186 10.02 1.18 9.53
CA LEU A 186 8.71 0.54 9.54
C LEU A 186 7.91 0.77 10.84
N ARG A 187 8.53 1.24 11.92
CA ARG A 187 7.82 1.63 13.15
C ARG A 187 6.78 2.72 12.92
N ILE A 188 6.97 3.59 11.92
CA ILE A 188 5.96 4.62 11.58
C ILE A 188 4.69 4.02 10.97
N VAL A 189 4.78 2.79 10.47
CA VAL A 189 3.65 2.02 9.94
C VAL A 189 3.12 1.06 10.99
N ASP A 190 3.96 0.12 11.45
CA ASP A 190 3.58 -0.88 12.45
C ASP A 190 4.80 -1.52 13.09
N SER A 191 4.77 -1.72 14.42
CA SER A 191 5.89 -2.26 15.17
C SER A 191 6.17 -3.74 14.88
N LYS A 192 5.14 -4.55 14.52
CA LYS A 192 5.33 -5.96 14.16
C LYS A 192 6.04 -6.07 12.82
N LEU A 193 5.67 -5.22 11.85
CA LEU A 193 6.35 -5.18 10.54
C LEU A 193 7.84 -4.85 10.68
N GLN A 194 8.18 -3.96 11.61
CA GLN A 194 9.57 -3.59 11.90
C GLN A 194 10.40 -4.79 12.36
N ASN A 195 9.82 -5.69 13.12
CA ASN A 195 10.51 -6.82 13.76
C ASN A 195 10.37 -8.13 12.97
N ASP A 196 9.60 -8.16 11.88
CA ASP A 196 9.38 -9.36 11.08
C ASP A 196 10.55 -9.63 10.13
N GLN A 197 11.43 -10.54 10.51
CA GLN A 197 12.59 -10.94 9.70
C GLN A 197 12.21 -11.63 8.37
N LYS A 198 10.99 -12.18 8.27
CA LYS A 198 10.48 -12.86 7.09
C LYS A 198 9.63 -11.95 6.19
N LEU A 199 9.47 -10.68 6.55
CA LEU A 199 8.58 -9.75 5.83
C LEU A 199 8.88 -9.69 4.32
N ILE A 200 10.16 -9.59 3.96
CA ILE A 200 10.59 -9.52 2.55
C ILE A 200 10.22 -10.81 1.79
N GLU A 201 10.40 -11.96 2.42
CA GLU A 201 10.02 -13.25 1.83
C GLU A 201 8.50 -13.35 1.62
N LYS A 202 7.71 -12.95 2.61
CA LYS A 202 6.25 -12.94 2.54
C LYS A 202 5.73 -12.04 1.43
N ILE A 203 6.25 -10.81 1.34
CA ILE A 203 5.90 -9.87 0.25
C ILE A 203 6.35 -10.42 -1.12
N PHE A 204 7.52 -11.04 -1.21
CA PHE A 204 7.99 -11.67 -2.44
C PHE A 204 7.06 -12.78 -2.90
N ASN A 205 6.62 -13.63 -1.99
CA ASN A 205 5.69 -14.72 -2.27
C ASN A 205 4.31 -14.20 -2.71
N ALA A 206 3.81 -13.16 -2.05
CA ALA A 206 2.58 -12.50 -2.43
C ALA A 206 2.67 -11.92 -3.87
N LYS A 207 3.73 -11.20 -4.19
CA LYS A 207 3.97 -10.68 -5.55
C LYS A 207 4.06 -11.80 -6.59
N LYS A 208 4.72 -12.92 -6.27
CA LYS A 208 4.79 -14.10 -7.15
C LYS A 208 3.42 -14.72 -7.40
N SER A 209 2.52 -14.63 -6.42
CA SER A 209 1.13 -15.10 -6.51
C SER A 209 0.17 -14.03 -7.08
N ASN A 210 0.71 -12.95 -7.66
CA ASN A 210 -0.04 -11.83 -8.23
C ASN A 210 -0.99 -11.13 -7.24
N ILE A 211 -0.56 -11.06 -5.97
CA ILE A 211 -1.27 -10.37 -4.89
C ILE A 211 -0.72 -8.96 -4.77
N ASP A 212 -1.60 -7.99 -4.54
CA ASP A 212 -1.21 -6.61 -4.23
C ASP A 212 -0.25 -6.60 -3.03
N PRO A 213 1.00 -6.13 -3.20
CA PRO A 213 2.01 -6.18 -2.14
C PRO A 213 1.66 -5.27 -0.94
N LEU A 214 0.82 -4.25 -1.12
CA LEU A 214 0.35 -3.42 -0.02
C LEU A 214 -0.65 -4.20 0.86
N ILE A 215 -1.57 -4.97 0.26
CA ILE A 215 -2.47 -5.86 1.00
C ILE A 215 -1.66 -6.85 1.82
N ALA A 216 -0.65 -7.47 1.21
CA ALA A 216 0.21 -8.43 1.89
C ALA A 216 0.99 -7.78 3.06
N LEU A 217 1.53 -6.58 2.87
CA LEU A 217 2.20 -5.82 3.92
C LEU A 217 1.24 -5.53 5.09
N VAL A 218 0.06 -5.00 4.79
CA VAL A 218 -0.94 -4.64 5.81
C VAL A 218 -1.43 -5.86 6.57
N TYR A 219 -1.63 -6.99 5.89
CA TYR A 219 -2.03 -8.25 6.53
C TYR A 219 -0.99 -8.74 7.57
N GLU A 220 0.29 -8.53 7.34
CA GLU A 220 1.36 -8.93 8.26
C GLU A 220 1.50 -8.01 9.49
N SER A 221 0.78 -6.90 9.55
CA SER A 221 0.81 -5.98 10.69
C SER A 221 0.22 -6.59 11.97
N LYS A 222 0.38 -5.89 13.09
CA LYS A 222 -0.19 -6.31 14.39
C LYS A 222 -1.72 -6.32 14.36
N SER A 223 -2.32 -5.34 13.67
CA SER A 223 -3.78 -5.17 13.56
C SER A 223 -4.17 -4.81 12.13
N PRO A 224 -4.30 -5.82 11.22
CA PRO A 224 -4.48 -5.58 9.79
C PRO A 224 -5.69 -4.72 9.44
N SER A 225 -6.87 -5.01 9.99
CA SER A 225 -8.09 -4.24 9.72
C SER A 225 -7.99 -2.78 10.21
N TYR A 226 -7.27 -2.56 11.31
CA TYR A 226 -7.01 -1.22 11.81
C TYR A 226 -6.04 -0.46 10.89
N LEU A 227 -4.91 -1.07 10.51
CA LEU A 227 -3.93 -0.45 9.62
C LEU A 227 -4.54 -0.18 8.23
N ALA A 228 -5.39 -1.07 7.72
CA ALA A 228 -6.12 -0.86 6.46
C ALA A 228 -6.99 0.40 6.49
N ARG A 229 -7.70 0.64 7.60
CA ARG A 229 -8.49 1.87 7.79
C ARG A 229 -7.59 3.10 7.92
N ARG A 230 -6.54 3.01 8.73
CA ARG A 230 -5.57 4.10 8.94
C ARG A 230 -4.89 4.54 7.66
N LEU A 231 -4.53 3.61 6.76
CA LEU A 231 -3.93 3.91 5.46
C LEU A 231 -4.97 4.24 4.38
N HIS A 232 -6.24 4.41 4.72
CA HIS A 232 -7.32 4.70 3.76
C HIS A 232 -7.35 3.73 2.57
N LEU A 233 -7.19 2.43 2.83
CA LEU A 233 -7.36 1.43 1.78
C LEU A 233 -8.80 1.48 1.24
N ASN A 234 -8.98 1.16 -0.04
CA ASN A 234 -10.31 1.11 -0.63
C ASN A 234 -11.13 -0.05 -0.05
N GLN A 235 -12.43 -0.06 -0.34
CA GLN A 235 -13.35 -1.04 0.25
C GLN A 235 -12.98 -2.48 -0.12
N GLN A 236 -12.62 -2.72 -1.38
CA GLN A 236 -12.19 -4.06 -1.85
C GLN A 236 -10.95 -4.55 -1.12
N GLN A 237 -9.92 -3.70 -0.97
CA GLN A 237 -8.70 -4.05 -0.22
C GLN A 237 -8.99 -4.39 1.25
N LYS A 238 -9.92 -3.65 1.90
CA LYS A 238 -10.34 -3.92 3.28
C LYS A 238 -11.06 -5.27 3.40
N GLU A 239 -11.98 -5.56 2.49
CA GLU A 239 -12.72 -6.84 2.46
C GLU A 239 -11.79 -8.04 2.29
N ILE A 240 -10.77 -7.92 1.43
CA ILE A 240 -9.73 -8.94 1.25
C ILE A 240 -9.00 -9.19 2.58
N ILE A 241 -8.54 -8.14 3.24
CA ILE A 241 -7.79 -8.23 4.50
C ILE A 241 -8.66 -8.83 5.62
N GLU A 242 -9.89 -8.35 5.76
CA GLU A 242 -10.83 -8.85 6.78
C GLU A 242 -11.22 -10.30 6.55
N GLY A 243 -11.48 -10.68 5.29
CA GLY A 243 -11.71 -12.07 4.92
C GLY A 243 -10.52 -12.97 5.25
N ALA A 244 -9.31 -12.49 4.95
CA ALA A 244 -8.08 -13.19 5.27
C ALA A 244 -7.87 -13.36 6.79
N CYS A 245 -8.18 -12.35 7.58
CA CYS A 245 -8.10 -12.44 9.05
C CYS A 245 -9.09 -13.46 9.59
N ARG A 246 -10.36 -13.44 9.13
CA ARG A 246 -11.38 -14.42 9.54
C ARG A 246 -10.98 -15.84 9.17
N LEU A 247 -10.49 -16.05 7.95
CA LEU A 247 -10.03 -17.37 7.51
C LEU A 247 -8.87 -17.87 8.39
N ASN A 248 -7.86 -17.02 8.63
CA ASN A 248 -6.70 -17.44 9.43
C ASN A 248 -7.06 -17.77 10.87
N GLU A 249 -7.98 -17.04 11.47
CA GLU A 249 -8.51 -17.32 12.81
C GLU A 249 -9.27 -18.68 12.82
N TYR A 250 -10.13 -18.88 11.83
CA TYR A 250 -10.89 -20.10 11.69
C TYR A 250 -9.99 -21.33 11.47
N LEU A 251 -9.00 -21.23 10.58
CA LEU A 251 -8.06 -22.32 10.30
C LEU A 251 -7.23 -22.72 11.52
N LYS A 252 -6.83 -21.75 12.35
CA LYS A 252 -6.15 -22.05 13.62
C LYS A 252 -7.00 -22.84 14.59
N ASN A 253 -8.29 -22.50 14.70
CA ASN A 253 -9.22 -23.20 15.58
C ASN A 253 -9.46 -24.64 15.10
N ILE A 254 -9.66 -24.85 13.81
CA ILE A 254 -9.85 -26.19 13.23
C ILE A 254 -8.60 -27.06 13.40
N GLU A 255 -7.42 -26.50 13.14
CA GLU A 255 -6.15 -27.24 13.23
C GLU A 255 -5.90 -27.76 14.64
N THR A 256 -6.25 -26.95 15.66
CA THR A 256 -6.14 -27.33 17.08
C THR A 256 -6.99 -28.56 17.41
N ASP A 257 -8.19 -28.63 16.85
CA ASP A 257 -9.16 -29.70 17.19
C ASP A 257 -9.05 -30.93 16.29
N ASN A 258 -8.25 -30.90 15.20
CA ASN A 258 -8.14 -31.97 14.19
C ASN A 258 -9.48 -32.42 13.57
N LEU A 259 -10.55 -31.65 13.73
CA LEU A 259 -11.90 -32.00 13.31
C LEU A 259 -12.10 -32.04 11.79
N TYR A 260 -11.22 -31.39 11.04
CA TYR A 260 -11.35 -31.22 9.59
C TYR A 260 -11.10 -32.49 8.77
N LYS A 261 -10.46 -33.51 9.35
CA LYS A 261 -10.02 -34.71 8.62
C LYS A 261 -11.21 -35.53 8.09
N ASP A 262 -12.32 -35.48 8.81
CA ASP A 262 -13.55 -36.20 8.48
C ASP A 262 -14.61 -35.33 7.80
N TRP A 263 -14.23 -34.11 7.38
CA TRP A 263 -15.19 -33.22 6.75
C TRP A 263 -15.39 -33.55 5.29
N SER A 264 -16.67 -33.65 4.89
CA SER A 264 -17.04 -33.77 3.49
C SER A 264 -16.75 -32.48 2.69
N PRO A 265 -16.63 -32.59 1.36
CA PRO A 265 -16.50 -31.41 0.48
C PRO A 265 -17.61 -30.37 0.66
N SER A 266 -18.85 -30.83 0.91
CA SER A 266 -19.98 -29.94 1.20
C SER A 266 -19.82 -29.20 2.53
N LYS A 267 -19.30 -29.86 3.57
CA LYS A 267 -19.00 -29.25 4.86
C LYS A 267 -17.96 -28.16 4.71
N TRP A 268 -16.86 -28.43 4.00
CA TRP A 268 -15.85 -27.45 3.66
C TRP A 268 -16.43 -26.26 2.90
N THR A 269 -17.22 -26.52 1.85
CA THR A 269 -17.83 -25.48 1.02
C THR A 269 -18.72 -24.57 1.85
N ASN A 270 -19.62 -25.15 2.65
CA ASN A 270 -20.53 -24.38 3.49
C ASN A 270 -19.77 -23.46 4.45
N THR A 271 -18.76 -23.99 5.12
CA THR A 271 -17.96 -23.24 6.08
C THR A 271 -17.17 -22.11 5.43
N LEU A 272 -16.51 -22.39 4.29
CA LEU A 272 -15.69 -21.37 3.60
C LEU A 272 -16.56 -20.27 2.98
N GLU A 273 -17.80 -20.58 2.58
CA GLU A 273 -18.78 -19.59 2.14
C GLU A 273 -19.29 -18.72 3.31
N GLU A 274 -19.53 -19.30 4.48
CA GLU A 274 -19.96 -18.57 5.68
C GLU A 274 -18.92 -17.54 6.17
N ILE A 275 -17.62 -17.88 6.11
CA ILE A 275 -16.55 -16.95 6.44
C ILE A 275 -16.25 -15.94 5.33
N ASN A 276 -16.97 -16.01 4.22
CA ASN A 276 -16.83 -15.11 3.06
C ASN A 276 -15.39 -15.06 2.50
N ALA A 277 -14.83 -16.23 2.24
CA ALA A 277 -13.46 -16.39 1.72
C ALA A 277 -13.40 -16.07 0.21
N ASN A 278 -13.56 -14.81 -0.19
CA ASN A 278 -13.76 -14.42 -1.60
C ASN A 278 -12.46 -14.30 -2.42
N GLU A 279 -11.31 -14.06 -1.80
CA GLU A 279 -10.03 -13.82 -2.51
C GLU A 279 -9.14 -15.06 -2.50
N SER A 280 -9.25 -15.80 -3.57
CA SER A 280 -8.70 -17.15 -3.70
C SER A 280 -7.17 -17.24 -3.63
N SER A 281 -6.45 -16.36 -4.34
CA SER A 281 -4.99 -16.42 -4.40
C SER A 281 -4.32 -15.98 -3.08
N PHE A 282 -4.87 -14.97 -2.44
CA PHE A 282 -4.38 -14.50 -1.15
C PHE A 282 -4.63 -15.53 -0.05
N MET A 283 -5.80 -16.20 -0.06
CA MET A 283 -6.12 -17.29 0.86
C MET A 283 -5.14 -18.46 0.74
N LEU A 284 -4.78 -18.85 -0.48
CA LEU A 284 -3.78 -19.90 -0.73
C LEU A 284 -2.39 -19.51 -0.22
N GLU A 285 -2.04 -18.22 -0.29
CA GLU A 285 -0.75 -17.73 0.22
C GLU A 285 -0.72 -17.75 1.75
N ILE A 286 -1.79 -17.34 2.42
CA ILE A 286 -1.94 -17.40 3.88
C ILE A 286 -1.77 -18.83 4.39
N CYS A 287 -2.34 -19.81 3.68
CA CYS A 287 -2.26 -21.23 4.02
C CYS A 287 -0.96 -21.90 3.55
N ARG A 288 0.06 -21.15 3.12
CA ARG A 288 1.34 -21.72 2.70
C ARG A 288 1.99 -22.52 3.85
N GLY A 289 2.24 -23.81 3.60
CA GLY A 289 2.77 -24.73 4.60
C GLY A 289 1.76 -25.32 5.57
N ASN A 290 0.48 -24.94 5.47
CA ASN A 290 -0.60 -25.53 6.27
C ASN A 290 -1.24 -26.70 5.51
N PRO A 291 -1.49 -27.86 6.15
CA PRO A 291 -2.14 -29.03 5.53
C PRO A 291 -3.54 -28.72 4.99
N LEU A 292 -4.24 -27.73 5.57
CA LEU A 292 -5.54 -27.27 5.12
C LEU A 292 -5.53 -26.60 3.73
N LYS A 293 -4.35 -26.27 3.21
CA LYS A 293 -4.18 -25.64 1.89
C LYS A 293 -4.77 -26.49 0.75
N GLU A 294 -4.67 -27.81 0.82
CA GLU A 294 -5.19 -28.70 -0.22
C GLU A 294 -6.72 -28.64 -0.28
N TYR A 295 -7.40 -28.65 0.87
CA TYR A 295 -8.87 -28.51 0.93
C TYR A 295 -9.31 -27.13 0.40
N LEU A 296 -8.56 -26.07 0.73
CA LEU A 296 -8.81 -24.74 0.22
C LEU A 296 -8.63 -24.67 -1.31
N LYS A 297 -7.63 -25.35 -1.88
CA LYS A 297 -7.46 -25.48 -3.34
C LYS A 297 -8.66 -26.18 -3.99
N TYR A 298 -9.09 -27.32 -3.45
CA TYR A 298 -10.26 -28.03 -3.97
C TYR A 298 -11.49 -27.13 -3.97
N TRP A 299 -11.73 -26.40 -2.88
CA TRP A 299 -12.83 -25.44 -2.82
C TRP A 299 -12.70 -24.35 -3.88
N ILE A 300 -11.54 -23.70 -3.98
CA ILE A 300 -11.30 -22.58 -4.90
C ILE A 300 -11.46 -23.00 -6.36
N PHE A 301 -10.87 -24.13 -6.75
CA PHE A 301 -10.79 -24.52 -8.16
C PHE A 301 -11.91 -25.46 -8.61
N SER A 302 -12.66 -26.05 -7.68
CA SER A 302 -13.70 -27.03 -8.00
C SER A 302 -15.02 -26.74 -7.29
N TRP A 303 -15.08 -26.95 -5.98
CA TRP A 303 -16.34 -27.07 -5.25
C TRP A 303 -17.21 -25.82 -5.28
N LYS A 304 -16.64 -24.64 -5.14
CA LYS A 304 -17.38 -23.36 -5.15
C LYS A 304 -18.08 -23.08 -6.48
N HIS A 305 -17.61 -23.68 -7.58
CA HIS A 305 -18.17 -23.50 -8.92
C HIS A 305 -19.31 -24.47 -9.24
N ILE A 306 -19.50 -25.51 -8.42
CA ILE A 306 -20.59 -26.44 -8.60
C ILE A 306 -21.91 -25.73 -8.24
N LYS A 307 -22.82 -25.67 -9.21
CA LYS A 307 -24.16 -25.09 -9.06
C LYS A 307 -25.16 -26.16 -8.72
N SER A 308 -26.27 -25.79 -8.09
CA SER A 308 -27.41 -26.70 -7.88
C SER A 308 -27.92 -27.21 -9.22
N PRO A 309 -28.31 -28.51 -9.29
CA PRO A 309 -28.93 -29.08 -10.48
C PRO A 309 -30.37 -28.60 -10.70
N ILE A 310 -30.96 -27.93 -9.72
CA ILE A 310 -32.31 -27.38 -9.75
C ILE A 310 -32.27 -25.89 -9.38
N ASN A 311 -33.23 -25.15 -9.91
CA ASN A 311 -33.45 -23.73 -9.61
C ASN A 311 -34.82 -23.52 -8.94
N GLY A 312 -35.13 -22.27 -8.56
CA GLY A 312 -36.37 -21.92 -7.88
C GLY A 312 -37.62 -22.20 -8.73
N ASN A 313 -37.55 -21.97 -10.04
CA ASN A 313 -38.69 -22.25 -10.95
C ASN A 313 -38.97 -23.73 -11.05
N ASP A 314 -37.96 -24.60 -11.02
CA ASP A 314 -38.12 -26.05 -11.04
C ASP A 314 -38.87 -26.54 -9.80
N LEU A 315 -38.61 -25.94 -8.63
CA LEU A 315 -39.29 -26.27 -7.38
C LEU A 315 -40.72 -25.76 -7.37
N ILE A 316 -40.98 -24.55 -7.86
CA ILE A 316 -42.35 -24.01 -7.98
C ILE A 316 -43.18 -24.89 -8.94
N ALA A 317 -42.58 -25.30 -10.06
CA ALA A 317 -43.26 -26.24 -11.00
C ALA A 317 -43.56 -27.59 -10.37
N ARG A 318 -42.85 -28.01 -9.31
CA ARG A 318 -43.10 -29.21 -8.50
C ARG A 318 -44.07 -28.97 -7.33
N GLY A 319 -44.71 -27.80 -7.26
CA GLY A 319 -45.71 -27.45 -6.24
C GLY A 319 -45.19 -26.83 -4.96
N TRP A 320 -43.91 -26.35 -4.94
CA TRP A 320 -43.39 -25.62 -3.78
C TRP A 320 -43.91 -24.17 -3.76
N SER A 321 -44.30 -23.71 -2.60
CA SER A 321 -44.67 -22.30 -2.41
C SER A 321 -43.43 -21.39 -2.45
N PRO A 322 -43.51 -20.20 -3.09
CA PRO A 322 -42.45 -19.21 -3.02
C PRO A 322 -42.09 -18.82 -1.58
N GLY A 323 -40.83 -18.97 -1.20
CA GLY A 323 -40.40 -18.67 0.17
C GLY A 323 -38.91 -19.07 0.43
N PRO A 324 -38.42 -18.83 1.66
CA PRO A 324 -37.06 -19.15 2.05
C PRO A 324 -36.68 -20.64 1.88
N GLU A 325 -37.66 -21.51 2.00
CA GLU A 325 -37.50 -22.98 1.89
C GLU A 325 -36.98 -23.40 0.53
N ILE A 326 -37.34 -22.69 -0.55
CA ILE A 326 -36.78 -22.92 -1.89
C ILE A 326 -35.27 -22.73 -1.88
N GLY A 327 -34.76 -21.67 -1.25
CA GLY A 327 -33.33 -21.39 -1.12
C GLY A 327 -32.58 -22.49 -0.34
N ILE A 328 -33.21 -22.98 0.74
CA ILE A 328 -32.67 -24.06 1.57
C ILE A 328 -32.56 -25.35 0.76
N GLU A 329 -33.61 -25.70 0.00
CA GLU A 329 -33.59 -26.90 -0.83
C GLU A 329 -32.59 -26.83 -1.99
N ILE A 330 -32.49 -25.68 -2.66
CA ILE A 330 -31.48 -25.47 -3.70
C ILE A 330 -30.07 -25.63 -3.10
N LYS A 331 -29.81 -25.07 -1.92
CA LYS A 331 -28.54 -25.24 -1.21
C LYS A 331 -28.29 -26.71 -0.86
N ARG A 332 -29.29 -27.42 -0.35
CA ARG A 332 -29.20 -28.83 -0.01
C ARG A 332 -28.83 -29.71 -1.21
N GLN A 333 -29.49 -29.48 -2.35
CA GLN A 333 -29.22 -30.23 -3.60
C GLN A 333 -27.82 -29.91 -4.14
N ARG A 334 -27.36 -28.65 -4.03
CA ARG A 334 -26.01 -28.27 -4.39
C ARG A 334 -24.98 -29.00 -3.52
N MET A 335 -25.15 -29.01 -2.20
CA MET A 335 -24.21 -29.67 -1.27
C MET A 335 -24.12 -31.17 -1.52
N LYS A 336 -25.27 -31.84 -1.79
CA LYS A 336 -25.30 -33.25 -2.19
C LYS A 336 -24.50 -33.48 -3.47
N LEU A 337 -24.69 -32.66 -4.50
CA LEU A 337 -23.96 -32.77 -5.76
C LEU A 337 -22.45 -32.52 -5.59
N ILE A 338 -22.05 -31.66 -4.67
CA ILE A 338 -20.63 -31.42 -4.34
C ILE A 338 -20.02 -32.72 -3.77
N ASP A 339 -20.67 -33.37 -2.83
CA ASP A 339 -20.18 -34.64 -2.24
C ASP A 339 -20.13 -35.78 -3.26
N GLU A 340 -21.13 -35.89 -4.14
CA GLU A 340 -21.19 -36.92 -5.19
C GLU A 340 -20.07 -36.74 -6.25
N LYS A 341 -19.71 -35.51 -6.60
CA LYS A 341 -18.69 -35.19 -7.63
C LYS A 341 -17.27 -35.11 -7.10
N SER A 342 -17.08 -35.13 -5.80
CA SER A 342 -15.81 -34.85 -5.14
C SER A 342 -15.40 -36.00 -4.22
N SER A 343 -15.34 -37.23 -4.76
CA SER A 343 -14.62 -38.30 -4.04
C SER A 343 -13.16 -37.98 -3.94
N PHE A 344 -12.62 -37.93 -2.71
CA PHE A 344 -11.18 -37.77 -2.43
C PHE A 344 -10.38 -38.96 -2.95
#